data_733a0112d479024f58998d6fbf688395
#
_entry.id   733a0112d479024f58998d6fbf688395
#
_cell.length_a   1.000
_cell.length_b   1.000
_cell.length_c   1.000
_cell.angle_alpha   90.00
_cell.angle_beta   90.00
_cell.angle_gamma   90.00
#
_symmetry.space_group_name_H-M   'P 1'
#
loop_
_entity.id
_entity.type
_entity.pdbx_description
1 polymer ?
#
loop_
_entity_poly.entity_id
_entity_poly.type
_entity_poly.pdbx_seq_one_letter_code
_entity_poly.pdbx_strand_id
1 'polypeptide(L)'
;MIVAGQRLPILIATRPVDFRCGHQALALMVQTELKLDPHSGVTVVFRSKRGDRVKILVWDGTGMVLIYKVLEQGSFAWPRVQDGTMRLSRGQFEALFEGLDWRRVMAQRVPPPTAAG
;
A
#
# COMPACT_ATOMS: atom_id res chain seq x y z
N MET A 1 -5.76 -7.58 -9.45
CA MET A 1 -4.64 -6.84 -8.87
C MET A 1 -3.50 -6.73 -9.84
N ILE A 2 -2.92 -5.56 -9.98
CA ILE A 2 -1.97 -5.22 -11.02
C ILE A 2 -0.69 -6.02 -10.96
N VAL A 3 -0.27 -6.39 -9.78
CA VAL A 3 1.07 -6.95 -9.56
C VAL A 3 0.94 -8.38 -9.07
N ALA A 4 0.20 -9.17 -9.83
CA ALA A 4 -0.02 -10.57 -9.50
C ALA A 4 1.32 -11.32 -9.44
N GLY A 5 1.50 -12.15 -8.43
CA GLY A 5 2.67 -12.98 -8.27
C GLY A 5 3.88 -12.31 -7.66
N GLN A 6 3.85 -11.02 -7.41
CA GLN A 6 4.97 -10.34 -6.78
C GLN A 6 4.97 -10.58 -5.27
N ARG A 7 6.16 -10.86 -4.74
CA ARG A 7 6.38 -11.09 -3.30
C ARG A 7 6.91 -9.86 -2.59
N LEU A 8 6.94 -8.73 -3.26
CA LEU A 8 7.44 -7.50 -2.68
C LEU A 8 6.43 -6.96 -1.67
N PRO A 9 6.92 -6.22 -0.67
CA PRO A 9 6.04 -5.75 0.38
C PRO A 9 5.02 -4.74 -0.14
N ILE A 10 3.87 -4.74 0.52
CA ILE A 10 2.85 -3.71 0.37
C ILE A 10 2.93 -2.85 1.64
N LEU A 11 3.20 -1.57 1.47
CA LEU A 11 3.43 -0.66 2.56
C LEU A 11 2.42 0.47 2.56
N ILE A 12 1.92 0.85 3.73
CA ILE A 12 1.13 2.07 3.90
C ILE A 12 2.06 3.17 4.41
N ALA A 13 2.07 4.30 3.70
CA ALA A 13 2.61 5.54 4.24
C ALA A 13 1.58 6.09 5.22
N THR A 14 1.88 6.06 6.51
CA THR A 14 0.87 6.34 7.53
C THR A 14 0.47 7.80 7.62
N ARG A 15 1.36 8.72 7.21
CA ARG A 15 1.05 10.14 7.20
C ARG A 15 0.26 10.52 5.95
N PRO A 16 -0.75 11.39 6.10
CA PRO A 16 -1.49 11.88 4.93
C PRO A 16 -0.59 12.64 3.97
N VAL A 17 -0.91 12.56 2.67
CA VAL A 17 -0.23 13.34 1.64
C VAL A 17 -1.23 14.23 0.93
N ASP A 18 -0.71 15.23 0.22
CA ASP A 18 -1.53 16.10 -0.63
C ASP A 18 -1.91 15.33 -1.89
N PHE A 19 -3.19 15.11 -2.11
CA PHE A 19 -3.67 14.31 -3.24
C PHE A 19 -3.67 15.05 -4.57
N ARG A 20 -3.17 16.28 -4.60
CA ARG A 20 -2.83 16.93 -5.87
C ARG A 20 -1.52 16.40 -6.45
N CYS A 21 -0.74 15.69 -5.65
CA CYS A 21 0.51 15.08 -6.09
C CYS A 21 0.25 13.93 -7.07
N GLY A 22 0.91 13.98 -8.23
CA GLY A 22 0.91 12.89 -9.19
C GLY A 22 1.99 11.87 -8.91
N HIS A 23 2.16 10.94 -9.86
CA HIS A 23 3.09 9.82 -9.68
C HIS A 23 4.55 10.26 -9.46
N GLN A 24 4.99 11.34 -10.12
CA GLN A 24 6.38 11.81 -9.97
C GLN A 24 6.65 12.34 -8.56
N ALA A 25 5.75 13.15 -8.03
CA ALA A 25 5.89 13.69 -6.67
C ALA A 25 5.80 12.58 -5.63
N LEU A 26 4.90 11.62 -5.82
CA LEU A 26 4.77 10.49 -4.89
C LEU A 26 6.01 9.58 -4.96
N ALA A 27 6.56 9.33 -6.14
CA ALA A 27 7.79 8.54 -6.27
C ALA A 27 8.96 9.24 -5.58
N LEU A 28 9.07 10.55 -5.72
CA LEU A 28 10.10 11.32 -5.02
C LEU A 28 9.94 11.22 -3.50
N MET A 29 8.71 11.26 -3.01
CA MET A 29 8.41 11.11 -1.58
C MET A 29 8.81 9.72 -1.08
N VAL A 30 8.55 8.67 -1.84
CA VAL A 30 8.98 7.30 -1.50
C VAL A 30 10.50 7.27 -1.33
N GLN A 31 11.21 7.91 -2.24
CA GLN A 31 12.68 7.93 -2.21
C GLN A 31 13.23 8.77 -1.07
N THR A 32 12.72 9.98 -0.90
CA THR A 32 13.31 10.95 0.03
C THR A 32 12.81 10.81 1.45
N GLU A 33 11.53 10.56 1.65
CA GLU A 33 10.92 10.48 2.98
C GLU A 33 10.84 9.06 3.52
N LEU A 34 10.48 8.10 2.66
CA LEU A 34 10.35 6.72 3.09
C LEU A 34 11.65 5.93 2.91
N LYS A 35 12.64 6.50 2.23
CA LYS A 35 13.96 5.89 2.01
C LYS A 35 13.87 4.55 1.29
N LEU A 36 12.95 4.44 0.34
CA LEU A 36 12.75 3.25 -0.47
C LEU A 36 13.03 3.56 -1.93
N ASP A 37 13.29 2.51 -2.71
CA ASP A 37 13.42 2.64 -4.15
C ASP A 37 12.04 2.50 -4.80
N PRO A 38 11.48 3.59 -5.38
CA PRO A 38 10.16 3.51 -5.99
C PRO A 38 10.12 2.62 -7.24
N HIS A 39 11.27 2.27 -7.81
CA HIS A 39 11.36 1.39 -8.98
C HIS A 39 11.63 -0.06 -8.61
N SER A 40 11.59 -0.41 -7.33
CA SER A 40 11.85 -1.77 -6.87
C SER A 40 10.67 -2.72 -7.08
N GLY A 41 9.48 -2.18 -7.36
CA GLY A 41 8.26 -2.95 -7.40
C GLY A 41 7.50 -2.98 -6.08
N VAL A 42 8.02 -2.30 -5.06
CA VAL A 42 7.27 -2.13 -3.81
C VAL A 42 5.96 -1.39 -4.08
N THR A 43 4.90 -1.85 -3.47
CA THR A 43 3.59 -1.17 -3.55
C THR A 43 3.45 -0.24 -2.37
N VAL A 44 3.24 1.04 -2.63
CA VAL A 44 3.08 2.04 -1.57
C VAL A 44 1.68 2.63 -1.63
N VAL A 45 0.99 2.59 -0.50
CA VAL A 45 -0.38 3.07 -0.34
C VAL A 45 -0.33 4.41 0.37
N PHE A 46 -0.93 5.43 -0.23
CA PHE A 46 -1.01 6.78 0.33
C PHE A 46 -2.43 7.13 0.70
N ARG A 47 -2.59 7.89 1.77
CA ARG A 47 -3.88 8.34 2.27
C ARG A 47 -4.06 9.84 2.13
N SER A 48 -5.30 10.27 1.89
CA SER A 48 -5.68 11.67 1.98
C SER A 48 -5.90 12.08 3.45
N LYS A 49 -5.89 13.38 3.71
CA LYS A 49 -6.20 13.90 5.06
C LYS A 49 -7.59 13.49 5.51
N ARG A 50 -8.57 13.53 4.64
CA ARG A 50 -9.97 13.17 4.96
C ARG A 50 -10.15 11.68 5.13
N GLY A 51 -9.25 10.87 4.58
CA GLY A 51 -9.29 9.43 4.71
C GLY A 51 -10.24 8.71 3.74
N ASP A 52 -10.94 9.43 2.88
CA ASP A 52 -11.88 8.85 1.91
C ASP A 52 -11.23 8.53 0.56
N ARG A 53 -9.96 8.82 0.40
CA ARG A 53 -9.23 8.66 -0.86
C ARG A 53 -7.95 7.89 -0.64
N VAL A 54 -7.62 7.04 -1.59
CA VAL A 54 -6.39 6.26 -1.59
C VAL A 54 -5.70 6.41 -2.94
N LYS A 55 -4.39 6.54 -2.91
CA LYS A 55 -3.54 6.39 -4.08
C LYS A 55 -2.55 5.27 -3.84
N ILE A 56 -2.32 4.48 -4.88
CA ILE A 56 -1.40 3.35 -4.83
C ILE A 56 -0.40 3.52 -5.93
N LEU A 57 0.88 3.51 -5.57
CA LEU A 57 2.00 3.68 -6.48
C LEU A 57 2.79 2.39 -6.56
N VAL A 58 3.02 1.89 -7.77
CA VAL A 58 3.81 0.69 -7.98
C VAL A 58 4.49 0.71 -9.35
N TRP A 59 5.76 0.34 -9.38
CA TRP A 59 6.50 0.12 -10.62
C TRP A 59 6.24 -1.30 -11.10
N ASP A 60 5.77 -1.45 -12.34
CA ASP A 60 5.38 -2.77 -12.87
C ASP A 60 6.44 -3.43 -13.75
N GLY A 61 7.61 -2.80 -13.85
CA GLY A 61 8.72 -3.26 -14.68
C GLY A 61 8.93 -2.43 -15.95
N THR A 62 7.92 -1.73 -16.42
CA THR A 62 8.00 -0.90 -17.61
C THR A 62 7.49 0.52 -17.40
N GLY A 63 6.73 0.74 -16.34
CA GLY A 63 6.17 2.04 -16.06
C GLY A 63 5.70 2.16 -14.62
N MET A 64 5.45 3.39 -14.22
CA MET A 64 4.90 3.69 -12.90
C MET A 64 3.39 3.67 -13.00
N VAL A 65 2.75 2.82 -12.18
CA VAL A 65 1.29 2.71 -12.11
C VAL A 65 0.81 3.50 -10.90
N LEU A 66 -0.17 4.36 -11.12
CA LEU A 66 -0.84 5.09 -10.06
C LEU A 66 -2.33 4.78 -10.10
N ILE A 67 -2.82 4.20 -9.00
CA ILE A 67 -4.25 3.93 -8.82
C ILE A 67 -4.80 4.98 -7.88
N TYR A 68 -5.95 5.54 -8.23
CA TYR A 68 -6.66 6.52 -7.43
C TYR A 68 -8.08 6.03 -7.21
N LYS A 69 -8.49 5.93 -5.95
CA LYS A 69 -9.86 5.54 -5.60
C LYS A 69 -10.42 6.48 -4.56
N VAL A 70 -11.66 6.91 -4.79
CA VAL A 70 -12.44 7.71 -3.84
C VAL A 70 -13.62 6.85 -3.40
N LEU A 71 -13.78 6.69 -2.08
CA LEU A 71 -14.97 6.01 -1.57
C LEU A 71 -16.20 6.91 -1.73
N GLU A 72 -17.29 6.32 -2.20
CA GLU A 72 -18.55 7.05 -2.32
C GLU A 72 -19.09 7.45 -0.94
N GLN A 73 -18.86 6.62 0.08
CA GLN A 73 -19.32 6.87 1.45
C GLN A 73 -18.25 6.42 2.44
N GLY A 74 -18.12 7.18 3.52
CA GLY A 74 -17.23 6.84 4.61
C GLY A 74 -15.77 7.09 4.33
N SER A 75 -14.91 6.42 5.06
CA SER A 75 -13.47 6.49 4.89
C SER A 75 -12.86 5.11 4.98
N PHE A 76 -11.66 4.99 4.40
CA PHE A 76 -10.86 3.78 4.57
C PHE A 76 -10.41 3.63 6.03
N ALA A 77 -10.15 2.40 6.44
CA ALA A 77 -9.62 2.12 7.78
C ALA A 77 -8.11 2.35 7.78
N TRP A 78 -7.67 3.52 8.20
CA TRP A 78 -6.26 3.87 8.20
C TRP A 78 -5.59 3.50 9.53
N PRO A 79 -4.31 3.09 9.51
CA PRO A 79 -3.56 2.92 10.75
C PRO A 79 -3.27 4.26 11.39
N ARG A 80 -2.81 4.23 12.64
CA ARG A 80 -2.36 5.42 13.33
C ARG A 80 -1.20 6.07 12.57
N VAL A 81 -1.16 7.39 12.59
CA VAL A 81 -0.03 8.15 12.04
C VAL A 81 1.20 7.84 12.89
N GLN A 82 2.26 7.41 12.22
CA GLN A 82 3.57 7.16 12.81
C GLN A 82 4.63 7.44 11.76
N ASP A 83 5.89 7.44 12.15
CA ASP A 83 6.97 7.65 11.19
C ASP A 83 7.11 6.42 10.29
N GLY A 84 7.37 6.70 9.00
CA GLY A 84 7.62 5.66 8.03
C GLY A 84 6.38 4.98 7.50
N THR A 85 6.49 3.67 7.38
CA THR A 85 5.48 2.85 6.74
C THR A 85 5.05 1.71 7.66
N MET A 86 3.88 1.15 7.36
CA MET A 86 3.41 -0.09 7.96
C MET A 86 3.17 -1.11 6.87
N ARG A 87 3.57 -2.36 7.12
CA ARG A 87 3.41 -3.44 6.15
C ARG A 87 2.02 -4.05 6.25
N LEU A 88 1.45 -4.33 5.08
CA LEU A 88 0.19 -5.09 4.96
C LEU A 88 0.45 -6.42 4.29
N SER A 89 -0.31 -7.44 4.69
CA SER A 89 -0.45 -8.63 3.89
C SER A 89 -1.29 -8.33 2.65
N ARG A 90 -1.24 -9.21 1.66
CA ARG A 90 -2.06 -9.05 0.46
C ARG A 90 -3.55 -9.02 0.78
N GLY A 91 -4.01 -9.91 1.65
CA GLY A 91 -5.42 -9.94 2.06
C GLY A 91 -5.84 -8.68 2.81
N GLN A 92 -4.96 -8.17 3.68
CA GLN A 92 -5.21 -6.90 4.37
C GLN A 92 -5.29 -5.73 3.39
N PHE A 93 -4.40 -5.68 2.42
CA PHE A 93 -4.43 -4.64 1.39
C PHE A 93 -5.73 -4.67 0.58
N GLU A 94 -6.17 -5.84 0.17
CA GLU A 94 -7.40 -5.98 -0.59
C GLU A 94 -8.62 -5.54 0.24
N ALA A 95 -8.67 -5.90 1.50
CA ALA A 95 -9.71 -5.45 2.42
C ALA A 95 -9.70 -3.92 2.58
N LEU A 96 -8.52 -3.33 2.78
CA LEU A 96 -8.38 -1.88 2.85
C LEU A 96 -8.94 -1.22 1.59
N PHE A 97 -8.55 -1.72 0.43
CA PHE A 97 -8.92 -1.14 -0.86
C PHE A 97 -10.43 -1.20 -1.10
N GLU A 98 -11.10 -2.22 -0.60
CA GLU A 98 -12.56 -2.34 -0.66
C GLU A 98 -13.28 -1.46 0.35
N GLY A 99 -12.57 -0.82 1.25
CA GLY A 99 -13.16 -0.01 2.31
C GLY A 99 -13.58 -0.81 3.53
N LEU A 100 -13.08 -2.03 3.66
CA LEU A 100 -13.36 -2.90 4.81
C LEU A 100 -12.33 -2.68 5.91
N ASP A 101 -12.64 -3.17 7.11
CA ASP A 101 -11.69 -3.12 8.23
C ASP A 101 -10.65 -4.24 8.08
N TRP A 102 -9.52 -3.89 7.46
CA TRP A 102 -8.43 -4.82 7.20
C TRP A 102 -7.79 -5.37 8.48
N ARG A 103 -7.98 -4.70 9.62
CA ARG A 103 -7.41 -5.16 10.90
C ARG A 103 -8.03 -6.48 11.35
N ARG A 104 -9.19 -6.83 10.84
CA ARG A 104 -9.85 -8.12 11.09
C ARG A 104 -9.31 -9.24 10.22
N VAL A 105 -8.52 -8.92 9.19
CA VAL A 105 -7.92 -9.90 8.31
C VAL A 105 -6.61 -10.34 8.92
N MET A 106 -6.54 -11.61 9.32
CA MET A 106 -5.33 -12.20 9.88
C MET A 106 -4.55 -12.88 8.77
N ALA A 107 -3.24 -12.58 8.71
CA ALA A 107 -2.37 -13.30 7.80
C ALA A 107 -2.28 -14.76 8.25
N GLN A 108 -2.60 -15.68 7.33
CA GLN A 108 -2.46 -17.09 7.63
C GLN A 108 -0.99 -17.45 7.68
N ARG A 109 -0.58 -18.00 8.80
CA ARG A 109 0.78 -18.55 8.94
C ARG A 109 0.74 -20.03 8.67
N VAL A 110 1.42 -20.40 7.60
CA VAL A 110 1.61 -21.81 7.27
C VAL A 110 3.03 -22.17 7.68
N PRO A 111 3.23 -23.15 8.57
CA PRO A 111 4.59 -23.56 8.91
C PRO A 111 5.29 -24.07 7.65
N PRO A 112 6.61 -23.87 7.53
CA PRO A 112 7.33 -24.38 6.39
C PRO A 112 7.23 -25.89 6.35
N PRO A 113 7.14 -26.49 5.15
CA PRO A 113 7.10 -27.96 5.05
C PRO A 113 8.37 -28.56 5.64
N THR A 114 8.22 -29.69 6.33
CA THR A 114 9.36 -30.41 6.86
C THR A 114 10.13 -31.09 5.73
N ALA A 115 11.45 -31.11 5.87
CA ALA A 115 12.32 -31.71 4.85
C ALA A 115 12.22 -33.22 4.82
N ALA A 116 11.81 -33.85 5.89
CA ALA A 116 11.63 -35.29 5.92
C ALA A 116 10.40 -35.64 5.08
N GLY A 117 10.63 -36.14 3.96
CA GLY A 117 9.61 -36.51 3.00
C GLY A 117 8.56 -37.39 3.60
#